data_9863baae76104eb8415c07e71f73f94b
#
_entry.id   9863baae76104eb8415c07e71f73f94b
#
_cell.length_a   1.000
_cell.length_b   1.000
_cell.length_c   1.000
_cell.angle_alpha   90.00
_cell.angle_beta   90.00
_cell.angle_gamma   90.00
#
_symmetry.space_group_name_H-M   'P 1'
#
loop_
_entity.id
_entity.type
_entity.pdbx_description
1 polymer ?
#
loop_
_entity_poly.entity_id
_entity_poly.type
_entity_poly.pdbx_seq_one_letter_code
_entity_poly.pdbx_strand_id
1 'polypeptide(L)'
;MALNPSKEAILKRIRQGLTRRNPLPPEPNFSTDIYSRSEESDLSIVFASQFIHHKGEFYFVENKKELEIQLAQLAKNRNFQHIYVWEKSLIDLFSNSDISFETSEKDFSLAGVGITTCEALIARTGSALISSATLSGRRLAIYPHIHVVIAKTSQIVYDIKDGLELIRQKYGNALPSMICLETGPSRTADIEKTLVLGAHGPKELIVFLIDDSI
;
A
#
# COMPACT_ATOMS: atom_id res chain seq x y z
N MET A 1 -21.44 -46.54 7.82
CA MET A 1 -20.89 -45.67 6.73
C MET A 1 -19.55 -46.25 6.32
N ALA A 2 -19.45 -46.81 5.12
CA ALA A 2 -18.20 -47.36 4.61
C ALA A 2 -17.24 -46.19 4.31
N LEU A 3 -16.09 -46.19 4.95
CA LEU A 3 -15.03 -45.21 4.73
C LEU A 3 -14.53 -45.32 3.29
N ASN A 4 -14.53 -44.22 2.57
CA ASN A 4 -14.04 -44.16 1.18
C ASN A 4 -12.55 -44.57 1.16
N PRO A 5 -12.18 -45.67 0.46
CA PRO A 5 -10.83 -46.23 0.46
C PRO A 5 -9.77 -45.21 -0.02
N SER A 6 -10.18 -44.27 -0.87
CA SER A 6 -9.31 -43.18 -1.34
C SER A 6 -8.96 -42.20 -0.21
N LYS A 7 -9.89 -41.88 0.69
CA LYS A 7 -9.68 -41.01 1.85
C LYS A 7 -8.68 -41.63 2.82
N GLU A 8 -8.83 -42.91 3.12
CA GLU A 8 -7.89 -43.62 4.01
C GLU A 8 -6.47 -43.69 3.44
N ALA A 9 -6.35 -43.95 2.14
CA ALA A 9 -5.03 -43.96 1.48
C ALA A 9 -4.33 -42.59 1.56
N ILE A 10 -5.07 -41.50 1.36
CA ILE A 10 -4.55 -40.13 1.49
C ILE A 10 -4.12 -39.85 2.95
N LEU A 11 -4.97 -40.16 3.92
CA LEU A 11 -4.68 -39.94 5.33
C LEU A 11 -3.46 -40.76 5.79
N LYS A 12 -3.31 -42.01 5.29
CA LYS A 12 -2.14 -42.85 5.56
C LYS A 12 -0.86 -42.21 5.04
N ARG A 13 -0.86 -41.65 3.82
CA ARG A 13 0.30 -40.95 3.23
C ARG A 13 0.64 -39.68 4.02
N ILE A 14 -0.36 -38.90 4.44
CA ILE A 14 -0.16 -37.72 5.27
C ILE A 14 0.49 -38.11 6.61
N ARG A 15 -0.04 -39.13 7.31
CA ARG A 15 0.53 -39.60 8.58
C ARG A 15 1.97 -40.08 8.41
N GLN A 16 2.28 -40.81 7.33
CA GLN A 16 3.65 -41.24 7.01
C GLN A 16 4.58 -40.04 6.72
N GLY A 17 4.06 -39.00 6.05
CA GLY A 17 4.81 -37.77 5.80
C GLY A 17 5.11 -37.00 7.10
N LEU A 18 4.14 -36.92 8.02
CA LEU A 18 4.28 -36.25 9.30
C LEU A 18 5.23 -36.95 10.28
N THR A 19 5.45 -38.26 10.11
CA THR A 19 6.42 -39.01 10.93
C THR A 19 7.86 -38.82 10.47
N ARG A 20 8.09 -38.34 9.25
CA ARG A 20 9.43 -37.96 8.78
C ARG A 20 9.80 -36.60 9.40
N ARG A 21 10.59 -36.63 10.47
CA ARG A 21 11.21 -35.42 11.01
C ARG A 21 12.29 -34.96 10.03
N ASN A 22 11.94 -34.02 9.15
CA ASN A 22 13.00 -33.27 8.46
C ASN A 22 13.75 -32.46 9.52
N PRO A 23 15.09 -32.40 9.45
CA PRO A 23 15.84 -31.50 10.31
C PRO A 23 15.26 -30.08 10.13
N LEU A 24 14.97 -29.42 11.24
CA LEU A 24 14.54 -28.02 11.19
C LEU A 24 15.66 -27.21 10.51
N PRO A 25 15.33 -26.31 9.59
CA PRO A 25 16.33 -25.40 9.05
C PRO A 25 17.01 -24.66 10.22
N PRO A 26 18.28 -24.28 10.12
CA PRO A 26 18.93 -23.47 11.13
C PRO A 26 18.12 -22.22 11.39
N GLU A 27 18.08 -21.78 12.64
CA GLU A 27 17.37 -20.54 12.99
C GLU A 27 17.96 -19.38 12.19
N PRO A 28 17.11 -18.60 11.50
CA PRO A 28 17.60 -17.49 10.71
C PRO A 28 18.20 -16.41 11.62
N ASN A 29 19.37 -15.91 11.25
CA ASN A 29 19.97 -14.79 11.94
C ASN A 29 19.37 -13.47 11.41
N PHE A 30 18.45 -12.87 12.16
CA PHE A 30 17.83 -11.59 11.83
C PHE A 30 18.63 -10.38 12.32
N SER A 31 19.80 -10.57 12.95
CA SER A 31 20.61 -9.49 13.50
C SER A 31 21.55 -8.85 12.48
N THR A 32 21.74 -9.45 11.32
CA THR A 32 22.57 -8.91 10.24
C THR A 32 21.72 -8.15 9.24
N ASP A 33 22.08 -6.91 8.95
CA ASP A 33 21.50 -6.14 7.85
C ASP A 33 21.84 -6.84 6.52
N ILE A 34 20.82 -7.37 5.85
CA ILE A 34 20.96 -8.04 4.55
C ILE A 34 21.18 -7.02 3.43
N TYR A 35 20.72 -5.80 3.64
CA TYR A 35 20.79 -4.72 2.66
C TYR A 35 21.70 -3.59 3.18
N SER A 36 22.62 -3.11 2.34
CA SER A 36 23.36 -1.89 2.61
C SER A 36 22.40 -0.69 2.64
N ARG A 37 22.59 0.20 3.61
CA ARG A 37 21.86 1.46 3.65
C ARG A 37 22.29 2.34 2.47
N SER A 38 21.39 3.17 1.97
CA SER A 38 21.72 4.21 1.01
C SER A 38 22.72 5.18 1.63
N GLU A 39 23.63 5.73 0.81
CA GLU A 39 24.51 6.82 1.21
C GLU A 39 23.73 8.13 1.41
N GLU A 40 22.56 8.26 0.76
CA GLU A 40 21.66 9.39 0.92
C GLU A 40 21.00 9.35 2.30
N SER A 41 21.15 10.44 3.05
CA SER A 41 20.63 10.58 4.40
C SER A 41 19.17 11.04 4.44
N ASP A 42 18.70 11.74 3.41
CA ASP A 42 17.31 12.19 3.31
C ASP A 42 16.41 11.07 2.79
N LEU A 43 15.61 10.52 3.69
CA LEU A 43 14.70 9.43 3.37
C LEU A 43 13.62 9.82 2.35
N SER A 44 13.28 11.10 2.24
CA SER A 44 12.31 11.61 1.26
C SER A 44 12.87 11.47 -0.16
N ILE A 45 14.14 11.79 -0.34
CA ILE A 45 14.85 11.65 -1.62
C ILE A 45 14.98 10.16 -1.99
N VAL A 46 15.39 9.33 -1.02
CA VAL A 46 15.49 7.87 -1.23
C VAL A 46 14.14 7.30 -1.65
N PHE A 47 13.07 7.65 -0.91
CA PHE A 47 11.72 7.21 -1.23
C PHE A 47 11.31 7.64 -2.63
N ALA A 48 11.40 8.93 -2.95
CA ALA A 48 11.00 9.48 -4.24
C ALA A 48 11.72 8.79 -5.40
N SER A 49 13.04 8.60 -5.28
CA SER A 49 13.84 7.92 -6.29
C SER A 49 13.36 6.48 -6.55
N GLN A 50 13.16 5.70 -5.49
CA GLN A 50 12.70 4.32 -5.59
C GLN A 50 11.26 4.24 -6.09
N PHE A 51 10.37 5.12 -5.62
CA PHE A 51 8.98 5.15 -6.03
C PHE A 51 8.82 5.45 -7.52
N ILE A 52 9.55 6.44 -8.04
CA ILE A 52 9.58 6.79 -9.46
C ILE A 52 10.21 5.66 -10.29
N HIS A 53 11.26 5.00 -9.78
CA HIS A 53 11.84 3.82 -10.44
C HIS A 53 10.79 2.72 -10.66
N HIS A 54 9.91 2.52 -9.70
CA HIS A 54 8.78 1.58 -9.80
C HIS A 54 7.57 2.11 -10.58
N LYS A 55 7.71 3.28 -11.25
CA LYS A 55 6.67 3.91 -12.07
C LYS A 55 5.51 4.51 -11.25
N GLY A 56 5.74 4.82 -9.98
CA GLY A 56 4.88 5.70 -9.22
C GLY A 56 5.09 7.15 -9.62
N GLU A 57 4.07 7.98 -9.42
CA GLU A 57 4.12 9.41 -9.65
C GLU A 57 4.22 10.14 -8.31
N PHE A 58 5.21 11.01 -8.14
CA PHE A 58 5.55 11.59 -6.85
C PHE A 58 5.48 13.11 -6.89
N TYR A 59 4.82 13.68 -5.89
CA TYR A 59 4.72 15.11 -5.65
C TYR A 59 5.18 15.43 -4.23
N PHE A 60 6.07 16.40 -4.09
CA PHE A 60 6.43 16.98 -2.81
C PHE A 60 5.72 18.32 -2.67
N VAL A 61 5.12 18.56 -1.51
CA VAL A 61 4.39 19.79 -1.20
C VAL A 61 4.81 20.33 0.17
N GLU A 62 5.02 21.62 0.27
CA GLU A 62 5.48 22.26 1.51
C GLU A 62 4.40 22.30 2.60
N ASN A 63 3.13 22.31 2.20
CA ASN A 63 2.03 22.43 3.15
C ASN A 63 0.69 21.92 2.56
N LYS A 64 -0.34 21.88 3.41
CA LYS A 64 -1.69 21.42 3.05
C LYS A 64 -2.34 22.27 1.95
N LYS A 65 -2.11 23.58 1.93
CA LYS A 65 -2.68 24.47 0.94
C LYS A 65 -2.11 24.21 -0.46
N GLU A 66 -0.83 23.96 -0.52
CA GLU A 66 -0.17 23.58 -1.76
C GLU A 66 -0.66 22.21 -2.26
N LEU A 67 -0.85 21.24 -1.36
CA LEU A 67 -1.48 19.96 -1.70
C LEU A 67 -2.84 20.16 -2.36
N GLU A 68 -3.73 20.97 -1.76
CA GLU A 68 -5.07 21.21 -2.30
C GLU A 68 -4.99 21.79 -3.72
N ILE A 69 -4.13 22.79 -3.94
CA ILE A 69 -3.93 23.43 -5.24
C ILE A 69 -3.38 22.44 -6.27
N GLN A 70 -2.32 21.73 -5.95
CA GLN A 70 -1.67 20.81 -6.89
C GLN A 70 -2.56 19.62 -7.22
N LEU A 71 -3.27 19.05 -6.21
CA LEU A 71 -4.19 17.95 -6.44
C LEU A 71 -5.41 18.38 -7.27
N ALA A 72 -5.97 19.57 -7.03
CA ALA A 72 -7.05 20.12 -7.84
C ALA A 72 -6.63 20.35 -9.29
N GLN A 73 -5.42 20.87 -9.51
CA GLN A 73 -4.85 21.05 -10.85
C GLN A 73 -4.63 19.72 -11.55
N LEU A 74 -4.10 18.73 -10.85
CA LEU A 74 -3.89 17.37 -11.37
C LEU A 74 -5.23 16.75 -11.77
N ALA A 75 -6.22 16.81 -10.89
CA ALA A 75 -7.57 16.30 -11.12
C ALA A 75 -8.22 16.92 -12.36
N LYS A 76 -8.10 18.24 -12.51
CA LYS A 76 -8.60 18.98 -13.67
C LYS A 76 -7.86 18.61 -14.96
N ASN A 77 -6.51 18.58 -14.93
CA ASN A 77 -5.68 18.33 -16.11
C ASN A 77 -5.86 16.92 -16.65
N ARG A 78 -6.06 15.93 -15.75
CA ARG A 78 -6.27 14.52 -16.11
C ARG A 78 -7.76 14.14 -16.20
N ASN A 79 -8.66 15.10 -15.99
CA ASN A 79 -10.10 14.87 -15.99
C ASN A 79 -10.50 13.71 -15.06
N PHE A 80 -10.05 13.76 -13.80
CA PHE A 80 -10.40 12.75 -12.81
C PHE A 80 -11.90 12.68 -12.62
N GLN A 81 -12.45 11.46 -12.78
CA GLN A 81 -13.88 11.20 -12.61
C GLN A 81 -14.07 10.31 -11.39
N HIS A 82 -15.20 10.51 -10.67
CA HIS A 82 -15.57 9.66 -9.54
C HIS A 82 -14.44 9.51 -8.49
N ILE A 83 -14.07 10.65 -7.90
CA ILE A 83 -13.07 10.70 -6.82
C ILE A 83 -13.75 10.30 -5.52
N TYR A 84 -13.19 9.32 -4.81
CA TYR A 84 -13.70 8.85 -3.52
C TYR A 84 -12.70 9.15 -2.39
N VAL A 85 -13.23 9.71 -1.30
CA VAL A 85 -12.50 10.02 -0.06
C VAL A 85 -13.35 9.61 1.12
N TRP A 86 -12.91 8.62 1.91
CA TRP A 86 -13.71 8.11 3.03
C TRP A 86 -13.11 8.43 4.40
N GLU A 87 -11.85 8.81 4.46
CA GLU A 87 -11.17 9.16 5.70
C GLU A 87 -11.53 10.58 6.13
N LYS A 88 -12.06 10.70 7.36
CA LYS A 88 -12.52 11.98 7.89
C LYS A 88 -11.43 13.06 7.83
N SER A 89 -10.17 12.70 8.14
CA SER A 89 -9.05 13.64 8.07
C SER A 89 -8.82 14.25 6.68
N LEU A 90 -9.06 13.47 5.62
CA LEU A 90 -8.96 13.93 4.24
C LEU A 90 -10.22 14.69 3.79
N ILE A 91 -11.39 14.24 4.25
CA ILE A 91 -12.66 14.96 4.00
C ILE A 91 -12.59 16.37 4.59
N ASP A 92 -12.13 16.49 5.85
CA ASP A 92 -11.95 17.77 6.51
C ASP A 92 -10.88 18.63 5.80
N LEU A 93 -9.81 18.01 5.33
CA LEU A 93 -8.75 18.68 4.57
C LEU A 93 -9.27 19.27 3.26
N PHE A 94 -10.05 18.51 2.49
CA PHE A 94 -10.53 18.95 1.17
C PHE A 94 -11.87 19.66 1.19
N SER A 95 -12.49 19.89 2.36
CA SER A 95 -13.83 20.50 2.49
C SER A 95 -13.96 21.90 1.86
N ASN A 96 -12.87 22.64 1.80
CA ASN A 96 -12.79 23.99 1.22
C ASN A 96 -12.02 24.03 -0.11
N SER A 97 -11.69 22.88 -0.69
CA SER A 97 -10.97 22.78 -1.96
C SER A 97 -11.92 22.74 -3.15
N ASP A 98 -11.40 23.02 -4.35
CA ASP A 98 -12.16 22.89 -5.61
C ASP A 98 -12.28 21.42 -6.10
N ILE A 99 -11.97 20.45 -5.24
CA ILE A 99 -12.04 19.02 -5.57
C ILE A 99 -13.43 18.50 -5.23
N SER A 100 -14.17 18.05 -6.24
CA SER A 100 -15.43 17.34 -6.03
C SER A 100 -15.15 15.86 -5.77
N PHE A 101 -15.60 15.35 -4.62
CA PHE A 101 -15.40 13.96 -4.24
C PHE A 101 -16.62 13.36 -3.54
N GLU A 102 -16.67 12.03 -3.52
CA GLU A 102 -17.73 11.25 -2.91
C GLU A 102 -17.25 10.62 -1.60
N THR A 103 -18.08 10.73 -0.55
CA THR A 103 -17.75 10.23 0.79
C THR A 103 -18.50 8.95 1.16
N SER A 104 -19.45 8.52 0.32
CA SER A 104 -20.25 7.32 0.55
C SER A 104 -19.78 6.16 -0.32
N GLU A 105 -20.13 4.92 0.09
CA GLU A 105 -19.86 3.72 -0.71
C GLU A 105 -20.85 3.54 -1.88
N LYS A 106 -21.78 4.46 -2.06
CA LYS A 106 -22.75 4.40 -3.15
C LYS A 106 -22.01 4.50 -4.49
N ASP A 107 -22.42 3.67 -5.43
CA ASP A 107 -21.88 3.61 -6.79
C ASP A 107 -20.36 3.42 -6.88
N PHE A 108 -19.77 2.84 -5.82
CA PHE A 108 -18.32 2.62 -5.73
C PHE A 108 -17.73 1.78 -6.88
N SER A 109 -18.55 0.99 -7.57
CA SER A 109 -18.15 0.27 -8.79
C SER A 109 -17.68 1.21 -9.92
N LEU A 110 -17.99 2.50 -9.85
CA LEU A 110 -17.59 3.53 -10.80
C LEU A 110 -16.31 4.27 -10.35
N ALA A 111 -15.73 3.90 -9.20
CA ALA A 111 -14.58 4.61 -8.64
C ALA A 111 -13.42 4.69 -9.64
N GLY A 112 -13.16 5.89 -10.12
CA GLY A 112 -12.01 6.21 -10.98
C GLY A 112 -10.76 6.49 -10.17
N VAL A 113 -10.90 7.27 -9.08
CA VAL A 113 -9.82 7.69 -8.21
C VAL A 113 -10.17 7.42 -6.75
N GLY A 114 -9.26 6.81 -6.02
CA GLY A 114 -9.33 6.68 -4.56
C GLY A 114 -8.23 7.49 -3.90
N ILE A 115 -8.59 8.30 -2.89
CA ILE A 115 -7.62 9.06 -2.12
C ILE A 115 -7.57 8.52 -0.70
N THR A 116 -6.39 8.13 -0.21
CA THR A 116 -6.19 7.57 1.14
C THR A 116 -4.99 8.19 1.83
N THR A 117 -4.89 7.99 3.14
CA THR A 117 -3.62 8.10 3.84
C THR A 117 -2.85 6.78 3.81
N CYS A 118 -1.67 6.73 4.41
CA CYS A 118 -0.91 5.50 4.62
C CYS A 118 -0.47 5.36 6.09
N GLU A 119 -0.03 4.18 6.47
CA GLU A 119 0.61 3.94 7.78
C GLU A 119 2.04 4.47 7.79
N ALA A 120 2.78 4.20 6.71
CA ALA A 120 4.14 4.66 6.52
C ALA A 120 4.52 4.64 5.02
N LEU A 121 5.56 5.37 4.67
CA LEU A 121 6.29 5.23 3.42
C LEU A 121 7.62 4.54 3.69
N ILE A 122 7.96 3.53 2.87
CA ILE A 122 9.18 2.73 3.01
C ILE A 122 10.21 3.20 2.00
N ALA A 123 11.24 3.92 2.45
CA ALA A 123 12.20 4.57 1.58
C ALA A 123 12.99 3.57 0.72
N ARG A 124 13.53 2.50 1.30
CA ARG A 124 14.35 1.50 0.60
C ARG A 124 13.65 0.84 -0.58
N THR A 125 12.36 0.65 -0.51
CA THR A 125 11.58 -0.03 -1.55
C THR A 125 10.69 0.89 -2.36
N GLY A 126 10.57 2.18 -1.97
CA GLY A 126 9.63 3.10 -2.60
C GLY A 126 8.19 2.58 -2.49
N SER A 127 7.80 2.12 -1.31
CA SER A 127 6.48 1.50 -1.11
C SER A 127 5.64 2.29 -0.13
N ALA A 128 4.33 2.40 -0.40
CA ALA A 128 3.36 2.86 0.58
C ALA A 128 2.82 1.68 1.39
N LEU A 129 2.85 1.79 2.72
CA LEU A 129 2.31 0.79 3.64
C LEU A 129 0.88 1.18 3.99
N ILE A 130 -0.07 0.41 3.48
CA ILE A 130 -1.51 0.65 3.65
C ILE A 130 -2.10 -0.42 4.58
N SER A 131 -3.08 -0.05 5.39
CA SER A 131 -3.79 -1.01 6.24
C SER A 131 -5.31 -0.87 6.16
N SER A 132 -6.01 -1.92 6.57
CA SER A 132 -7.47 -1.89 6.70
C SER A 132 -7.97 -1.24 8.00
N ALA A 133 -7.09 -0.62 8.78
CA ALA A 133 -7.46 0.08 10.00
C ALA A 133 -8.18 1.40 9.71
N THR A 134 -7.91 2.04 8.57
CA THR A 134 -8.67 3.18 8.09
C THR A 134 -9.90 2.73 7.30
N LEU A 135 -10.93 3.57 7.20
CA LEU A 135 -12.15 3.28 6.44
C LEU A 135 -11.86 3.01 4.96
N SER A 136 -10.81 3.61 4.42
CA SER A 136 -10.39 3.53 3.02
C SER A 136 -9.56 2.30 2.69
N GLY A 137 -8.77 1.83 3.64
CA GLY A 137 -7.58 1.01 3.42
C GLY A 137 -7.76 -0.31 2.68
N ARG A 138 -8.96 -0.90 2.66
CA ARG A 138 -9.16 -2.18 1.96
C ARG A 138 -9.69 -2.00 0.54
N ARG A 139 -10.49 -1.00 0.29
CA ARG A 139 -11.24 -0.87 -0.97
C ARG A 139 -10.70 0.25 -1.85
N LEU A 140 -10.48 1.44 -1.30
CA LEU A 140 -9.97 2.59 -2.06
C LEU A 140 -8.53 2.41 -2.56
N ALA A 141 -7.74 1.59 -1.90
CA ALA A 141 -6.38 1.28 -2.32
C ALA A 141 -6.31 0.29 -3.51
N ILE A 142 -7.39 -0.48 -3.79
CA ILE A 142 -7.31 -1.60 -4.74
C ILE A 142 -8.23 -1.43 -5.95
N TYR A 143 -9.47 -0.97 -5.74
CA TYR A 143 -10.50 -0.96 -6.80
C TYR A 143 -10.38 0.18 -7.81
N PRO A 144 -10.08 1.43 -7.42
CA PRO A 144 -9.98 2.53 -8.37
C PRO A 144 -8.84 2.34 -9.37
N HIS A 145 -9.00 2.91 -10.56
CA HIS A 145 -7.93 2.90 -11.55
C HIS A 145 -6.70 3.70 -11.11
N ILE A 146 -6.92 4.77 -10.34
CA ILE A 146 -5.90 5.65 -9.80
C ILE A 146 -6.00 5.63 -8.29
N HIS A 147 -4.89 5.34 -7.60
CA HIS A 147 -4.77 5.48 -6.16
C HIS A 147 -3.85 6.64 -5.83
N VAL A 148 -4.37 7.62 -5.09
CA VAL A 148 -3.63 8.77 -4.59
C VAL A 148 -3.41 8.59 -3.10
N VAL A 149 -2.16 8.55 -2.67
CA VAL A 149 -1.77 8.43 -1.27
C VAL A 149 -1.28 9.79 -0.77
N ILE A 150 -1.87 10.26 0.31
CA ILE A 150 -1.44 11.47 1.01
C ILE A 150 -0.62 11.04 2.23
N ALA A 151 0.63 11.45 2.27
CA ALA A 151 1.57 11.11 3.32
C ALA A 151 2.31 12.36 3.85
N LYS A 152 2.98 12.22 4.98
CA LYS A 152 3.81 13.25 5.60
C LYS A 152 5.25 12.78 5.67
N THR A 153 6.19 13.72 5.70
CA THR A 153 7.62 13.42 5.85
C THR A 153 7.92 12.63 7.12
N SER A 154 7.20 12.91 8.21
CA SER A 154 7.30 12.16 9.48
C SER A 154 6.86 10.69 9.39
N GLN A 155 6.16 10.28 8.34
CA GLN A 155 5.72 8.89 8.13
C GLN A 155 6.74 8.04 7.35
N ILE A 156 7.88 8.62 6.93
CA ILE A 156 8.87 7.87 6.18
C ILE A 156 9.76 7.07 7.12
N VAL A 157 9.89 5.78 6.83
CA VAL A 157 10.83 4.88 7.50
C VAL A 157 11.74 4.23 6.47
N TYR A 158 12.89 3.70 6.91
CA TYR A 158 13.86 3.17 5.96
C TYR A 158 13.44 1.83 5.38
N ASP A 159 13.07 0.86 6.23
CA ASP A 159 12.84 -0.52 5.81
C ASP A 159 11.42 -1.01 6.15
N ILE A 160 10.98 -2.05 5.45
CA ILE A 160 9.69 -2.75 5.70
C ILE A 160 9.57 -3.18 7.16
N LYS A 161 10.67 -3.65 7.76
CA LYS A 161 10.73 -4.03 9.18
C LYS A 161 10.30 -2.88 10.08
N ASP A 162 10.81 -1.67 9.83
CA ASP A 162 10.49 -0.47 10.60
C ASP A 162 9.00 -0.11 10.47
N GLY A 163 8.46 -0.20 9.25
CA GLY A 163 7.03 0.03 9.00
C GLY A 163 6.12 -0.99 9.70
N LEU A 164 6.49 -2.26 9.69
CA LEU A 164 5.74 -3.30 10.40
C LEU A 164 5.82 -3.13 11.93
N GLU A 165 6.96 -2.67 12.44
CA GLU A 165 7.11 -2.37 13.86
C GLU A 165 6.24 -1.18 14.28
N LEU A 166 6.14 -0.12 13.44
CA LEU A 166 5.19 0.98 13.67
C LEU A 166 3.75 0.49 13.77
N ILE A 167 3.32 -0.40 12.86
CA ILE A 167 1.98 -0.99 12.91
C ILE A 167 1.78 -1.77 14.20
N ARG A 168 2.77 -2.56 14.60
CA ARG A 168 2.73 -3.34 15.83
C ARG A 168 2.62 -2.46 17.07
N GLN A 169 3.39 -1.38 17.13
CA GLN A 169 3.33 -0.41 18.22
C GLN A 169 2.00 0.32 18.26
N LYS A 170 1.46 0.71 17.10
CA LYS A 170 0.19 1.43 16.99
C LYS A 170 -1.03 0.60 17.35
N TYR A 171 -1.06 -0.67 16.95
CA TYR A 171 -2.25 -1.52 17.06
C TYR A 171 -2.12 -2.64 18.10
N GLY A 172 -0.92 -2.94 18.58
CA GLY A 172 -0.68 -3.99 19.58
C GLY A 172 -1.22 -5.34 19.13
N ASN A 173 -2.13 -5.92 19.95
CA ASN A 173 -2.76 -7.21 19.64
C ASN A 173 -3.95 -7.11 18.67
N ALA A 174 -4.40 -5.89 18.33
CA ALA A 174 -5.53 -5.65 17.42
C ALA A 174 -5.04 -5.27 16.01
N LEU A 175 -4.12 -6.06 15.47
CA LEU A 175 -3.55 -5.80 14.14
C LEU A 175 -4.63 -5.70 13.07
N PRO A 176 -4.47 -4.79 12.08
CA PRO A 176 -5.36 -4.71 10.93
C PRO A 176 -5.45 -6.05 10.19
N SER A 177 -6.64 -6.41 9.74
CA SER A 177 -6.86 -7.67 9.01
C SER A 177 -6.24 -7.69 7.59
N MET A 178 -5.78 -6.54 7.11
CA MET A 178 -4.99 -6.39 5.89
C MET A 178 -3.89 -5.36 6.15
N ILE A 179 -2.69 -5.73 5.77
CA ILE A 179 -1.52 -4.85 5.67
C ILE A 179 -0.97 -5.08 4.26
N CYS A 180 -0.87 -4.04 3.47
CA CYS A 180 -0.47 -4.09 2.06
C CYS A 180 0.71 -3.15 1.82
N LEU A 181 1.67 -3.61 1.03
CA LEU A 181 2.75 -2.80 0.49
C LEU A 181 2.45 -2.52 -0.99
N GLU A 182 2.26 -1.26 -1.33
CA GLU A 182 2.05 -0.81 -2.69
C GLU A 182 3.34 -0.21 -3.24
N THR A 183 3.96 -0.93 -4.17
CA THR A 183 5.23 -0.57 -4.79
C THR A 183 5.01 -0.24 -6.26
N GLY A 184 4.52 0.97 -6.52
CA GLY A 184 4.12 1.40 -7.87
C GLY A 184 2.80 0.78 -8.35
N PRO A 185 2.42 1.00 -9.63
CA PRO A 185 1.20 0.48 -10.24
C PRO A 185 1.11 -1.04 -10.21
N SER A 186 -0.12 -1.57 -10.10
CA SER A 186 -0.38 -3.02 -10.11
C SER A 186 0.02 -3.64 -11.44
N ARG A 187 0.81 -4.72 -11.39
CA ARG A 187 1.31 -5.46 -12.55
C ARG A 187 1.09 -6.95 -12.36
N THR A 188 0.50 -7.57 -13.37
CA THR A 188 0.30 -9.02 -13.42
C THR A 188 0.99 -9.56 -14.66
N ALA A 189 1.89 -10.52 -14.49
CA ALA A 189 2.68 -11.11 -15.59
C ALA A 189 2.14 -12.48 -16.06
N ASP A 190 1.13 -13.01 -15.39
CA ASP A 190 0.71 -14.41 -15.53
C ASP A 190 -0.38 -14.63 -16.59
N ILE A 191 -0.87 -13.55 -17.20
CA ILE A 191 -1.92 -13.64 -18.22
C ILE A 191 -1.25 -13.67 -19.59
N GLU A 192 -1.24 -14.85 -20.24
CA GLU A 192 -0.72 -15.08 -21.60
C GLU A 192 0.72 -14.58 -21.83
N LYS A 193 1.58 -14.59 -20.79
CA LYS A 193 2.97 -14.09 -20.83
C LYS A 193 3.08 -12.60 -21.19
N THR A 194 2.01 -11.83 -21.04
CA THR A 194 1.99 -10.38 -21.24
C THR A 194 1.85 -9.65 -19.90
N LEU A 195 2.55 -8.52 -19.77
CA LEU A 195 2.43 -7.67 -18.60
C LEU A 195 1.12 -6.88 -18.68
N VAL A 196 0.16 -7.22 -17.81
CA VAL A 196 -1.12 -6.50 -17.70
C VAL A 196 -1.07 -5.55 -16.53
N LEU A 197 -1.39 -4.27 -16.77
CA LEU A 197 -1.49 -3.25 -15.74
C LEU A 197 -2.92 -3.22 -15.16
N GLY A 198 -3.03 -3.14 -13.82
CA GLY A 198 -4.29 -2.90 -13.15
C GLY A 198 -5.27 -4.08 -13.13
N ALA A 199 -4.81 -5.33 -13.28
CA ALA A 199 -5.70 -6.50 -13.18
C ALA A 199 -6.21 -6.74 -11.75
N HIS A 200 -5.39 -6.44 -10.74
CA HIS A 200 -5.68 -6.71 -9.32
C HIS A 200 -5.37 -5.53 -8.40
N GLY A 201 -5.37 -4.31 -8.93
CA GLY A 201 -5.06 -3.08 -8.18
C GLY A 201 -5.01 -1.88 -9.11
N PRO A 202 -4.61 -0.71 -8.62
CA PRO A 202 -4.60 0.52 -9.39
C PRO A 202 -3.63 0.45 -10.58
N LYS A 203 -4.03 1.05 -11.69
CA LYS A 203 -3.17 1.22 -12.87
C LYS A 203 -2.14 2.32 -12.68
N GLU A 204 -2.45 3.26 -11.80
CA GLU A 204 -1.60 4.38 -11.45
C GLU A 204 -1.56 4.56 -9.94
N LEU A 205 -0.37 4.79 -9.41
CA LEU A 205 -0.15 5.09 -8.00
C LEU A 205 0.55 6.44 -7.90
N ILE A 206 -0.08 7.36 -7.16
CA ILE A 206 0.38 8.75 -6.99
C ILE A 206 0.60 8.98 -5.50
N VAL A 207 1.74 9.54 -5.12
CA VAL A 207 2.03 9.95 -3.75
C VAL A 207 2.21 11.45 -3.67
N PHE A 208 1.46 12.10 -2.80
CA PHE A 208 1.72 13.46 -2.34
C PHE A 208 2.36 13.39 -0.95
N LEU A 209 3.58 13.89 -0.86
CA LEU A 209 4.33 13.98 0.38
C LEU A 209 4.30 15.40 0.90
N ILE A 210 3.66 15.61 2.06
CA ILE A 210 3.58 16.90 2.73
C ILE A 210 4.77 17.05 3.66
N ASP A 211 5.46 18.17 3.57
CA ASP A 211 6.46 18.52 4.58
C ASP A 211 5.77 18.90 5.90
N ASP A 212 6.01 18.14 6.95
CA ASP A 212 5.55 18.40 8.30
C ASP A 212 6.71 18.56 9.29
N SER A 213 7.91 18.86 8.77
CA SER A 213 9.13 19.09 9.56
C SER A 213 9.22 20.51 10.13
N ILE A 214 8.27 21.41 9.79
CA ILE A 214 8.24 22.82 10.20
C ILE A 214 7.25 23.05 11.32
#